data_e4b9ae062d872b25e956cc68ab0da2be
#
_entry.id   e4b9ae062d872b25e956cc68ab0da2be
#
_cell.length_a   1.000
_cell.length_b   1.000
_cell.length_c   1.000
_cell.angle_alpha   90.00
_cell.angle_beta   90.00
_cell.angle_gamma   90.00
#
_symmetry.space_group_name_H-M   'P 1'
#
loop_
_entity.id
_entity.type
_entity.pdbx_description
1 polymer ?
#
loop_
_entity_poly.entity_id
_entity_poly.type
_entity_poly.pdbx_seq_one_letter_code
_entity_poly.pdbx_strand_id
1 'polypeptide(L)'
;MGTENEYGGDQIQILEGLEAVRKRPGMYIGSTSARGLHHLVYEIVDNSVDEALAGYCKNIEVTINEDNSITVEDDGRGIPVDINHKAGKSALEVVYTVLHAGGKFGGGGYKVSGGLHGVGASVVNALSTKLKVEVYREGKVYFQSYKIGKPDEPVKVIGECGEDKHGTKVTFWPDGSIFEETVFDYDTLKQRLRETAFLTKGLRIVLTDLRENPVRTHDFHYAGGIMEFVTYLNKSKEALYPEVIYCEGSGNGVYVEVAMQHN
;
A
#
# COMPACT_ATOMS: atom_id res chain seq x y z
N MET A 1 -31.81 -34.84 -29.23
CA MET A 1 -30.62 -34.37 -29.95
C MET A 1 -30.13 -33.17 -29.16
N GLY A 2 -29.12 -33.35 -28.33
CA GLY A 2 -28.52 -32.27 -27.58
C GLY A 2 -27.63 -31.46 -28.52
N THR A 3 -27.85 -30.18 -28.59
CA THR A 3 -26.91 -29.25 -29.22
C THR A 3 -25.60 -29.29 -28.43
N GLU A 4 -24.57 -29.92 -28.98
CA GLU A 4 -23.21 -29.76 -28.51
C GLU A 4 -22.91 -28.26 -28.49
N ASN A 5 -22.57 -27.76 -27.32
CA ASN A 5 -22.05 -26.38 -27.14
C ASN A 5 -20.68 -26.38 -27.84
N GLU A 6 -20.63 -26.04 -29.12
CA GLU A 6 -19.36 -25.83 -29.82
C GLU A 6 -18.57 -24.72 -29.13
N TYR A 7 -17.37 -25.06 -28.69
CA TYR A 7 -16.43 -24.06 -28.12
C TYR A 7 -16.01 -23.10 -29.25
N GLY A 8 -16.65 -21.95 -29.30
CA GLY A 8 -16.44 -20.92 -30.31
C GLY A 8 -15.93 -19.59 -29.73
N GLY A 9 -15.58 -18.67 -30.61
CA GLY A 9 -15.03 -17.34 -30.23
C GLY A 9 -15.92 -16.56 -29.28
N ASP A 10 -17.23 -16.70 -29.37
CA ASP A 10 -18.21 -16.02 -28.50
C ASP A 10 -18.17 -16.50 -27.03
N GLN A 11 -17.50 -17.63 -26.75
CA GLN A 11 -17.31 -18.12 -25.39
C GLN A 11 -16.04 -17.55 -24.73
N ILE A 12 -15.21 -16.83 -25.48
CA ILE A 12 -14.04 -16.14 -24.96
C ILE A 12 -14.50 -14.84 -24.30
N GLN A 13 -14.49 -14.81 -22.96
CA GLN A 13 -14.84 -13.62 -22.20
C GLN A 13 -13.63 -12.69 -22.06
N ILE A 14 -13.80 -11.43 -22.43
CA ILE A 14 -12.82 -10.38 -22.18
C ILE A 14 -13.22 -9.68 -20.88
N LEU A 15 -12.32 -9.68 -19.89
CA LEU A 15 -12.51 -8.97 -18.64
C LEU A 15 -11.69 -7.68 -18.68
N GLU A 16 -12.33 -6.56 -18.45
CA GLU A 16 -11.67 -5.25 -18.47
C GLU A 16 -11.68 -4.58 -17.10
N GLY A 17 -10.66 -3.76 -16.85
CA GLY A 17 -10.56 -2.91 -15.67
C GLY A 17 -10.67 -3.66 -14.35
N LEU A 18 -11.35 -3.04 -13.37
CA LEU A 18 -11.46 -3.58 -12.01
C LEU A 18 -12.39 -4.80 -11.89
N GLU A 19 -13.22 -5.06 -12.89
CA GLU A 19 -14.03 -6.28 -12.92
C GLU A 19 -13.15 -7.53 -13.05
N ALA A 20 -12.06 -7.47 -13.82
CA ALA A 20 -11.08 -8.53 -13.93
C ALA A 20 -10.46 -8.88 -12.57
N VAL A 21 -10.15 -7.86 -11.76
CA VAL A 21 -9.60 -8.03 -10.40
C VAL A 21 -10.59 -8.79 -9.51
N ARG A 22 -11.86 -8.39 -9.52
CA ARG A 22 -12.90 -9.05 -8.71
C ARG A 22 -13.17 -10.49 -9.11
N LYS A 23 -13.13 -10.78 -10.41
CA LYS A 23 -13.35 -12.17 -10.92
C LYS A 23 -12.15 -13.08 -10.70
N ARG A 24 -10.94 -12.54 -10.62
CA ARG A 24 -9.68 -13.30 -10.47
C ARG A 24 -8.74 -12.63 -9.45
N PRO A 25 -9.18 -12.44 -8.20
CA PRO A 25 -8.40 -11.70 -7.19
C PRO A 25 -7.03 -12.34 -6.92
N GLY A 26 -6.95 -13.67 -6.94
CA GLY A 26 -5.69 -14.39 -6.74
C GLY A 26 -4.57 -14.05 -7.73
N MET A 27 -4.90 -13.54 -8.92
CA MET A 27 -3.88 -13.08 -9.89
C MET A 27 -3.18 -11.79 -9.44
N TYR A 28 -3.81 -11.00 -8.57
CA TYR A 28 -3.32 -9.69 -8.11
C TYR A 28 -2.77 -9.73 -6.68
N ILE A 29 -3.40 -10.50 -5.79
CA ILE A 29 -3.05 -10.57 -4.37
C ILE A 29 -2.60 -11.96 -3.91
N GLY A 30 -2.42 -12.90 -4.85
CA GLY A 30 -1.93 -14.25 -4.63
C GLY A 30 -2.96 -15.24 -4.07
N SER A 31 -3.87 -14.83 -3.19
CA SER A 31 -4.95 -15.66 -2.63
C SER A 31 -6.10 -14.81 -2.10
N THR A 32 -7.22 -15.45 -1.74
CA THR A 32 -8.35 -14.82 -1.01
C THR A 32 -8.40 -15.21 0.47
N SER A 33 -7.40 -15.93 0.95
CA SER A 33 -7.20 -16.26 2.37
C SER A 33 -6.68 -15.07 3.17
N ALA A 34 -6.43 -15.25 4.48
CA ALA A 34 -5.80 -14.27 5.36
C ALA A 34 -4.56 -13.60 4.74
N ARG A 35 -3.73 -14.36 4.02
CA ARG A 35 -2.54 -13.82 3.35
C ARG A 35 -2.89 -12.75 2.32
N GLY A 36 -3.88 -13.01 1.46
CA GLY A 36 -4.33 -12.03 0.46
C GLY A 36 -5.05 -10.84 1.09
N LEU A 37 -5.79 -11.06 2.20
CA LEU A 37 -6.40 -10.00 2.97
C LEU A 37 -5.35 -8.99 3.47
N HIS A 38 -4.30 -9.47 4.14
CA HIS A 38 -3.21 -8.62 4.65
C HIS A 38 -2.42 -7.95 3.53
N HIS A 39 -2.35 -8.57 2.35
CA HIS A 39 -1.70 -7.99 1.17
C HIS A 39 -2.33 -6.64 0.77
N LEU A 40 -3.65 -6.45 0.97
CA LEU A 40 -4.30 -5.16 0.73
C LEU A 40 -3.67 -4.02 1.55
N VAL A 41 -3.30 -4.31 2.81
CA VAL A 41 -2.63 -3.32 3.67
C VAL A 41 -1.25 -3.01 3.12
N TYR A 42 -0.51 -4.04 2.69
CA TYR A 42 0.84 -3.87 2.15
C TYR A 42 0.84 -3.01 0.89
N GLU A 43 -0.12 -3.18 -0.01
CA GLU A 43 -0.24 -2.36 -1.22
C GLU A 43 -0.43 -0.86 -0.93
N ILE A 44 -1.22 -0.51 0.10
CA ILE A 44 -1.40 0.90 0.48
C ILE A 44 -0.15 1.43 1.19
N VAL A 45 0.43 0.66 2.13
CA VAL A 45 1.66 1.04 2.84
C VAL A 45 2.83 1.21 1.86
N ASP A 46 2.98 0.33 0.87
CA ASP A 46 4.04 0.41 -0.12
C ASP A 46 3.97 1.70 -0.97
N ASN A 47 2.77 2.27 -1.19
CA ASN A 47 2.64 3.58 -1.82
C ASN A 47 3.21 4.70 -0.94
N SER A 48 2.99 4.64 0.37
CA SER A 48 3.55 5.60 1.34
C SER A 48 5.07 5.40 1.50
N VAL A 49 5.56 4.16 1.44
CA VAL A 49 6.99 3.83 1.42
C VAL A 49 7.67 4.40 0.17
N ASP A 50 7.02 4.39 -0.98
CA ASP A 50 7.55 5.01 -2.20
C ASP A 50 7.72 6.53 -2.04
N GLU A 51 6.82 7.22 -1.34
CA GLU A 51 6.99 8.61 -0.95
C GLU A 51 8.20 8.79 -0.01
N ALA A 52 8.44 7.85 0.91
CA ALA A 52 9.61 7.87 1.80
C ALA A 52 10.92 7.65 1.02
N LEU A 53 10.97 6.69 0.11
CA LEU A 53 12.13 6.43 -0.75
C LEU A 53 12.42 7.61 -1.68
N ALA A 54 11.40 8.37 -2.07
CA ALA A 54 11.53 9.61 -2.83
C ALA A 54 11.93 10.81 -1.93
N GLY A 55 12.02 10.64 -0.61
CA GLY A 55 12.45 11.66 0.36
C GLY A 55 11.35 12.60 0.84
N TYR A 56 10.08 12.29 0.59
CA TYR A 56 8.95 13.17 0.91
C TYR A 56 8.10 12.72 2.10
N CYS A 57 8.22 11.46 2.55
CA CYS A 57 7.48 10.91 3.68
C CYS A 57 8.45 10.48 4.79
N LYS A 58 8.07 10.76 6.04
CA LYS A 58 8.83 10.37 7.25
C LYS A 58 8.01 9.56 8.22
N ASN A 59 6.68 9.69 8.17
CA ASN A 59 5.77 9.04 9.09
C ASN A 59 4.63 8.35 8.33
N ILE A 60 4.37 7.09 8.70
CA ILE A 60 3.22 6.31 8.25
C ILE A 60 2.47 5.82 9.47
N GLU A 61 1.17 6.06 9.53
CA GLU A 61 0.29 5.53 10.57
C GLU A 61 -0.66 4.48 9.97
N VAL A 62 -0.66 3.29 10.54
CA VAL A 62 -1.53 2.18 10.15
C VAL A 62 -2.46 1.86 11.32
N THR A 63 -3.76 1.98 11.11
CA THR A 63 -4.76 1.74 12.15
C THR A 63 -5.72 0.64 11.74
N ILE A 64 -5.86 -0.37 12.58
CA ILE A 64 -6.97 -1.32 12.54
C ILE A 64 -8.10 -0.68 13.34
N ASN A 65 -9.17 -0.27 12.66
CA ASN A 65 -10.30 0.40 13.27
C ASN A 65 -11.20 -0.58 14.03
N GLU A 66 -12.08 -0.07 14.92
CA GLU A 66 -13.02 -0.88 15.70
C GLU A 66 -13.95 -1.73 14.81
N ASP A 67 -14.33 -1.21 13.63
CA ASP A 67 -15.14 -1.90 12.63
C ASP A 67 -14.34 -2.84 11.71
N ASN A 68 -13.07 -3.08 12.06
CA ASN A 68 -12.13 -3.90 11.33
C ASN A 68 -11.81 -3.39 9.91
N SER A 69 -12.05 -2.12 9.62
CA SER A 69 -11.44 -1.46 8.47
C SER A 69 -9.99 -1.09 8.76
N ILE A 70 -9.22 -0.79 7.72
CA ILE A 70 -7.85 -0.29 7.84
C ILE A 70 -7.79 1.17 7.41
N THR A 71 -7.10 1.97 8.20
CA THR A 71 -6.67 3.31 7.81
C THR A 71 -5.15 3.35 7.70
N VAL A 72 -4.65 3.87 6.59
CA VAL A 72 -3.22 4.21 6.39
C VAL A 72 -3.14 5.70 6.12
N GLU A 73 -2.37 6.42 6.92
CA GLU A 73 -2.11 7.85 6.74
C GLU A 73 -0.60 8.08 6.63
N ASP A 74 -0.17 8.86 5.65
CA ASP A 74 1.23 9.25 5.46
C ASP A 74 1.38 10.78 5.41
N ASP A 75 2.59 11.26 5.64
CA ASP A 75 2.99 12.64 5.51
C ASP A 75 3.77 12.93 4.21
N GLY A 76 3.50 12.17 3.15
CA GLY A 76 4.04 12.36 1.82
C GLY A 76 3.51 13.62 1.10
N ARG A 77 3.77 13.76 -0.21
CA ARG A 77 3.30 14.91 -1.00
C ARG A 77 1.79 14.98 -1.19
N GLY A 78 1.09 13.88 -0.90
CA GLY A 78 -0.31 13.69 -1.27
C GLY A 78 -0.50 13.38 -2.76
N ILE A 79 -1.44 12.49 -3.07
CA ILE A 79 -1.76 12.12 -4.45
C ILE A 79 -2.24 13.37 -5.22
N PRO A 80 -1.77 13.62 -6.47
CA PRO A 80 -2.28 14.72 -7.28
C PRO A 80 -3.79 14.64 -7.49
N VAL A 81 -4.46 15.78 -7.42
CA VAL A 81 -5.94 15.89 -7.54
C VAL A 81 -6.38 16.62 -8.81
N ASP A 82 -5.44 17.21 -9.54
CA ASP A 82 -5.65 17.85 -10.84
C ASP A 82 -6.12 16.86 -11.90
N ILE A 83 -6.68 17.39 -12.98
CA ILE A 83 -7.21 16.58 -14.07
C ILE A 83 -6.08 15.93 -14.88
N ASN A 84 -6.11 14.62 -14.97
CA ASN A 84 -5.30 13.89 -15.95
C ASN A 84 -5.95 14.03 -17.33
N HIS A 85 -5.32 14.81 -18.21
CA HIS A 85 -5.87 15.14 -19.53
C HIS A 85 -6.11 13.92 -20.44
N LYS A 86 -5.35 12.83 -20.26
CA LYS A 86 -5.55 11.60 -21.04
C LYS A 86 -6.78 10.82 -20.61
N ALA A 87 -7.06 10.82 -19.30
CA ALA A 87 -8.19 10.10 -18.74
C ALA A 87 -9.47 10.94 -18.62
N GLY A 88 -9.35 12.28 -18.69
CA GLY A 88 -10.47 13.21 -18.47
C GLY A 88 -11.02 13.20 -17.04
N LYS A 89 -10.22 12.70 -16.07
CA LYS A 89 -10.59 12.50 -14.67
C LYS A 89 -9.48 13.04 -13.77
N SER A 90 -9.76 13.25 -12.48
CA SER A 90 -8.71 13.61 -11.54
C SER A 90 -7.65 12.51 -11.45
N ALA A 91 -6.39 12.89 -11.21
CA ALA A 91 -5.30 11.93 -11.04
C ALA A 91 -5.61 10.99 -9.87
N LEU A 92 -6.21 11.47 -8.78
CA LEU A 92 -6.69 10.65 -7.66
C LEU A 92 -7.65 9.56 -8.13
N GLU A 93 -8.69 9.92 -8.93
CA GLU A 93 -9.64 8.93 -9.45
C GLU A 93 -8.95 7.93 -10.37
N VAL A 94 -8.02 8.37 -11.21
CA VAL A 94 -7.27 7.50 -12.11
C VAL A 94 -6.47 6.44 -11.32
N VAL A 95 -5.77 6.84 -10.27
CA VAL A 95 -4.97 5.93 -9.41
C VAL A 95 -5.83 4.81 -8.80
N TYR A 96 -7.06 5.12 -8.41
CA TYR A 96 -7.94 4.14 -7.74
C TYR A 96 -8.88 3.39 -8.69
N THR A 97 -9.06 3.82 -9.94
CA THR A 97 -10.04 3.21 -10.87
C THR A 97 -9.45 2.61 -12.13
N VAL A 98 -8.18 2.90 -12.44
CA VAL A 98 -7.53 2.42 -13.66
C VAL A 98 -6.35 1.52 -13.30
N LEU A 99 -6.35 0.28 -13.83
CA LEU A 99 -5.21 -0.62 -13.70
C LEU A 99 -4.00 -0.07 -14.48
N HIS A 100 -2.80 -0.31 -13.95
CA HIS A 100 -1.55 0.15 -14.56
C HIS A 100 -1.48 1.68 -14.75
N ALA A 101 -2.09 2.43 -13.82
CA ALA A 101 -2.00 3.88 -13.76
C ALA A 101 -1.26 4.32 -12.49
N GLY A 102 -0.27 5.19 -12.65
CA GLY A 102 0.49 5.72 -11.51
C GLY A 102 1.75 6.45 -11.95
N GLY A 103 2.33 7.25 -11.05
CA GLY A 103 3.56 8.02 -11.29
C GLY A 103 4.84 7.19 -11.43
N LYS A 104 4.74 5.85 -11.34
CA LYS A 104 5.86 4.89 -11.40
C LYS A 104 6.24 4.50 -12.84
N PHE A 105 5.40 4.80 -13.84
CA PHE A 105 5.60 4.44 -15.25
C PHE A 105 6.28 5.57 -16.05
N GLY A 106 7.57 5.84 -15.78
CA GLY A 106 8.40 6.63 -16.70
C GLY A 106 8.27 8.15 -16.64
N GLY A 107 7.62 8.72 -15.63
CA GLY A 107 7.39 10.17 -15.52
C GLY A 107 8.34 10.93 -14.60
N GLY A 108 9.42 10.33 -14.09
CA GLY A 108 10.37 11.01 -13.19
C GLY A 108 9.85 11.23 -11.76
N GLY A 109 8.67 10.70 -11.40
CA GLY A 109 8.09 10.84 -10.06
C GLY A 109 8.81 10.01 -8.99
N TYR A 110 9.32 8.84 -9.36
CA TYR A 110 10.06 7.94 -8.47
C TYR A 110 11.27 7.33 -9.18
N LYS A 111 12.46 7.45 -8.57
CA LYS A 111 13.69 6.81 -9.05
C LYS A 111 13.81 5.35 -8.59
N VAL A 112 13.26 5.06 -7.44
CA VAL A 112 13.17 3.73 -6.83
C VAL A 112 11.76 3.58 -6.31
N SER A 113 11.14 2.42 -6.45
CA SER A 113 9.82 2.13 -5.88
C SER A 113 9.76 0.71 -5.32
N GLY A 114 9.11 0.54 -4.17
CA GLY A 114 8.83 -0.77 -3.56
C GLY A 114 7.71 -1.50 -4.30
N GLY A 115 6.74 -0.76 -4.84
CA GLY A 115 5.66 -1.30 -5.65
C GLY A 115 6.05 -1.44 -7.12
N LEU A 116 6.02 -2.68 -7.65
CA LEU A 116 6.52 -2.99 -9.00
C LEU A 116 5.45 -2.83 -10.11
N HIS A 117 4.15 -2.88 -9.79
CA HIS A 117 3.12 -3.13 -10.80
C HIS A 117 2.19 -1.95 -11.08
N GLY A 118 2.17 -0.90 -10.23
CA GLY A 118 1.29 0.27 -10.38
C GLY A 118 -0.20 -0.06 -10.38
N VAL A 119 -0.59 -1.13 -9.68
CA VAL A 119 -1.99 -1.60 -9.61
C VAL A 119 -2.53 -1.65 -8.18
N GLY A 120 -1.69 -1.54 -7.16
CA GLY A 120 -2.06 -1.80 -5.77
C GLY A 120 -3.27 -1.01 -5.30
N ALA A 121 -3.27 0.30 -5.47
CA ALA A 121 -4.38 1.15 -5.04
C ALA A 121 -5.71 0.77 -5.70
N SER A 122 -5.71 0.53 -7.01
CA SER A 122 -6.91 0.15 -7.77
C SER A 122 -7.37 -1.29 -7.43
N VAL A 123 -6.44 -2.19 -7.13
CA VAL A 123 -6.75 -3.55 -6.65
C VAL A 123 -7.40 -3.51 -5.28
N VAL A 124 -6.86 -2.74 -4.32
CA VAL A 124 -7.49 -2.56 -2.99
C VAL A 124 -8.89 -1.98 -3.12
N ASN A 125 -9.08 -0.97 -3.98
CA ASN A 125 -10.40 -0.40 -4.26
C ASN A 125 -11.36 -1.45 -4.83
N ALA A 126 -10.93 -2.24 -5.81
CA ALA A 126 -11.76 -3.28 -6.43
C ALA A 126 -12.19 -4.38 -5.44
N LEU A 127 -11.33 -4.71 -4.47
CA LEU A 127 -11.54 -5.79 -3.49
C LEU A 127 -12.12 -5.29 -2.15
N SER A 128 -12.57 -4.04 -2.11
CA SER A 128 -13.22 -3.43 -0.94
C SER A 128 -14.68 -3.13 -1.23
N THR A 129 -15.55 -3.32 -0.22
CA THR A 129 -16.95 -2.85 -0.28
C THR A 129 -17.02 -1.34 -0.31
N LYS A 130 -16.08 -0.69 0.37
CA LYS A 130 -15.95 0.76 0.49
C LYS A 130 -14.49 1.14 0.62
N LEU A 131 -14.11 2.25 0.00
CA LEU A 131 -12.82 2.89 0.18
C LEU A 131 -13.00 4.40 0.23
N LYS A 132 -12.25 5.08 1.08
CA LYS A 132 -12.22 6.54 1.22
C LYS A 132 -10.79 7.02 1.12
N VAL A 133 -10.60 8.14 0.44
CA VAL A 133 -9.29 8.80 0.34
C VAL A 133 -9.45 10.27 0.72
N GLU A 134 -8.61 10.72 1.63
CA GLU A 134 -8.38 12.12 1.94
C GLU A 134 -6.97 12.49 1.47
N VAL A 135 -6.83 13.61 0.80
CA VAL A 135 -5.53 14.12 0.36
C VAL A 135 -5.35 15.52 0.92
N TYR A 136 -4.26 15.72 1.64
CA TYR A 136 -3.86 17.00 2.22
C TYR A 136 -2.85 17.68 1.30
N ARG A 137 -3.26 18.77 0.63
CA ARG A 137 -2.43 19.53 -0.30
C ARG A 137 -2.88 20.99 -0.36
N GLU A 138 -1.90 21.90 -0.43
CA GLU A 138 -2.16 23.32 -0.72
C GLU A 138 -3.19 23.94 0.24
N GLY A 139 -3.08 23.60 1.55
CA GLY A 139 -3.99 24.09 2.59
C GLY A 139 -5.41 23.53 2.54
N LYS A 140 -5.68 22.52 1.70
CA LYS A 140 -7.01 21.95 1.49
C LYS A 140 -7.03 20.45 1.78
N VAL A 141 -8.20 19.95 2.17
CA VAL A 141 -8.51 18.53 2.30
C VAL A 141 -9.40 18.13 1.13
N TYR A 142 -8.82 17.36 0.19
CA TYR A 142 -9.57 16.77 -0.92
C TYR A 142 -10.06 15.38 -0.52
N PHE A 143 -11.24 15.01 -1.00
CA PHE A 143 -11.88 13.75 -0.63
C PHE A 143 -12.51 13.08 -1.85
N GLN A 144 -12.41 11.76 -1.90
CA GLN A 144 -13.19 10.91 -2.78
C GLN A 144 -13.50 9.59 -2.10
N SER A 145 -14.69 9.05 -2.31
CA SER A 145 -15.09 7.73 -1.84
C SER A 145 -15.47 6.83 -3.00
N TYR A 146 -15.38 5.53 -2.73
CA TYR A 146 -15.62 4.49 -3.72
C TYR A 146 -16.43 3.36 -3.10
N LYS A 147 -17.27 2.72 -3.92
CA LYS A 147 -17.96 1.47 -3.61
C LYS A 147 -17.65 0.43 -4.67
N ILE A 148 -17.07 -0.69 -4.23
CA ILE A 148 -16.76 -1.83 -5.09
C ILE A 148 -16.01 -1.36 -6.35
N GLY A 149 -14.96 -0.57 -6.18
CA GLY A 149 -14.11 -0.06 -7.25
C GLY A 149 -14.65 1.16 -8.02
N LYS A 150 -15.89 1.59 -7.79
CA LYS A 150 -16.50 2.72 -8.51
C LYS A 150 -16.55 3.98 -7.63
N PRO A 151 -16.21 5.17 -8.16
CA PRO A 151 -16.33 6.40 -7.40
C PRO A 151 -17.80 6.73 -7.12
N ASP A 152 -18.09 7.18 -5.90
CA ASP A 152 -19.43 7.65 -5.53
C ASP A 152 -19.71 9.02 -6.16
N GLU A 153 -18.70 9.90 -6.13
CA GLU A 153 -18.76 11.29 -6.61
C GLU A 153 -17.37 11.68 -7.16
N PRO A 154 -17.28 12.76 -7.95
CA PRO A 154 -16.01 13.39 -8.29
C PRO A 154 -15.24 13.84 -7.04
N VAL A 155 -13.92 14.03 -7.15
CA VAL A 155 -13.09 14.60 -6.09
C VAL A 155 -13.67 15.97 -5.68
N LYS A 156 -13.79 16.19 -4.38
CA LYS A 156 -14.28 17.45 -3.80
C LYS A 156 -13.41 17.92 -2.65
N VAL A 157 -13.38 19.22 -2.41
CA VAL A 157 -12.78 19.81 -1.20
C VAL A 157 -13.80 19.68 -0.07
N ILE A 158 -13.40 19.10 1.06
CA ILE A 158 -14.24 18.90 2.24
C ILE A 158 -13.85 19.78 3.43
N GLY A 159 -12.70 20.46 3.35
CA GLY A 159 -12.20 21.30 4.43
C GLY A 159 -10.88 21.96 4.07
N GLU A 160 -10.36 22.70 5.03
CA GLU A 160 -9.04 23.30 4.99
C GLU A 160 -8.12 22.57 5.99
N CYS A 161 -6.82 22.59 5.75
CA CYS A 161 -5.80 22.11 6.66
C CYS A 161 -4.69 23.16 6.78
N GLY A 162 -3.78 22.99 7.76
CA GLY A 162 -2.60 23.84 7.85
C GLY A 162 -1.79 23.77 6.54
N GLU A 163 -1.13 24.89 6.19
CA GLU A 163 -0.29 24.95 4.96
C GLU A 163 0.83 23.91 4.95
N ASP A 164 1.33 23.55 6.14
CA ASP A 164 2.37 22.55 6.32
C ASP A 164 1.82 21.11 6.34
N LYS A 165 0.50 20.91 6.41
CA LYS A 165 -0.09 19.57 6.39
C LYS A 165 -0.20 19.07 4.96
N HIS A 166 0.49 17.98 4.67
CA HIS A 166 0.45 17.27 3.40
C HIS A 166 0.40 15.76 3.65
N GLY A 167 0.01 14.99 2.63
CA GLY A 167 -0.03 13.54 2.69
C GLY A 167 -1.31 12.94 2.15
N THR A 168 -1.43 11.62 2.33
CA THR A 168 -2.60 10.85 1.90
C THR A 168 -3.10 10.00 3.06
N LYS A 169 -4.43 9.96 3.22
CA LYS A 169 -5.11 9.07 4.16
C LYS A 169 -6.10 8.19 3.41
N VAL A 170 -5.93 6.90 3.54
CA VAL A 170 -6.76 5.88 2.89
C VAL A 170 -7.43 5.03 3.95
N THR A 171 -8.76 4.89 3.88
CA THR A 171 -9.50 3.95 4.72
C THR A 171 -10.27 2.99 3.84
N PHE A 172 -10.15 1.67 4.05
CA PHE A 172 -10.83 0.67 3.25
C PHE A 172 -11.44 -0.45 4.07
N TRP A 173 -12.52 -1.01 3.55
CA TRP A 173 -13.29 -2.12 4.11
C TRP A 173 -13.21 -3.31 3.16
N PRO A 174 -12.52 -4.40 3.50
CA PRO A 174 -12.43 -5.59 2.64
C PRO A 174 -13.81 -6.16 2.32
N ASP A 175 -13.94 -6.74 1.11
CA ASP A 175 -15.20 -7.33 0.66
C ASP A 175 -15.32 -8.79 1.11
N GLY A 176 -16.17 -9.07 2.12
CA GLY A 176 -16.43 -10.41 2.62
C GLY A 176 -17.08 -11.37 1.61
N SER A 177 -17.50 -10.89 0.44
CA SER A 177 -17.93 -11.78 -0.66
C SER A 177 -16.76 -12.34 -1.48
N ILE A 178 -15.54 -11.82 -1.27
CA ILE A 178 -14.33 -12.22 -1.97
C ILE A 178 -13.38 -12.96 -1.05
N PHE A 179 -13.18 -12.44 0.17
CA PHE A 179 -12.25 -12.99 1.14
C PHE A 179 -12.92 -14.05 2.00
N GLU A 180 -12.20 -15.12 2.32
CA GLU A 180 -12.62 -16.17 3.24
C GLU A 180 -12.87 -15.64 4.66
N GLU A 181 -12.08 -14.62 5.05
CA GLU A 181 -12.23 -13.86 6.28
C GLU A 181 -11.84 -12.38 6.02
N THR A 182 -12.37 -11.48 6.86
CA THR A 182 -12.08 -10.04 6.76
C THR A 182 -11.49 -9.46 8.06
N VAL A 183 -11.06 -10.33 8.98
CA VAL A 183 -10.45 -9.93 10.25
C VAL A 183 -8.95 -9.83 10.09
N PHE A 184 -8.41 -8.62 10.30
CA PHE A 184 -6.97 -8.41 10.24
C PHE A 184 -6.28 -8.90 11.51
N ASP A 185 -5.18 -9.64 11.33
CA ASP A 185 -4.31 -10.09 12.41
C ASP A 185 -3.22 -9.04 12.70
N TYR A 186 -3.21 -8.57 13.94
CA TYR A 186 -2.28 -7.52 14.37
C TYR A 186 -0.82 -7.97 14.30
N ASP A 187 -0.51 -9.21 14.73
CA ASP A 187 0.87 -9.67 14.81
C ASP A 187 1.46 -9.93 13.41
N THR A 188 0.64 -10.34 12.46
CA THR A 188 1.00 -10.44 11.04
C THR A 188 1.36 -9.06 10.46
N LEU A 189 0.53 -8.05 10.69
CA LEU A 189 0.83 -6.67 10.26
C LEU A 189 2.06 -6.12 10.98
N LYS A 190 2.16 -6.33 12.29
CA LYS A 190 3.29 -5.91 13.13
C LYS A 190 4.62 -6.45 12.61
N GLN A 191 4.68 -7.73 12.24
CA GLN A 191 5.89 -8.32 11.69
C GLN A 191 6.28 -7.65 10.37
N ARG A 192 5.34 -7.54 9.42
CA ARG A 192 5.60 -6.97 8.10
C ARG A 192 6.00 -5.50 8.18
N LEU A 193 5.30 -4.68 8.98
CA LEU A 193 5.60 -3.26 9.13
C LEU A 193 6.95 -3.02 9.81
N ARG A 194 7.36 -3.88 10.75
CA ARG A 194 8.71 -3.85 11.33
C ARG A 194 9.77 -4.08 10.26
N GLU A 195 9.61 -5.10 9.43
CA GLU A 195 10.54 -5.40 8.34
C GLU A 195 10.62 -4.22 7.35
N THR A 196 9.48 -3.65 7.00
CA THR A 196 9.41 -2.46 6.14
C THR A 196 10.16 -1.27 6.74
N ALA A 197 10.00 -1.01 8.04
CA ALA A 197 10.70 0.07 8.73
C ALA A 197 12.23 -0.14 8.80
N PHE A 198 12.70 -1.39 8.94
CA PHE A 198 14.13 -1.70 8.84
C PHE A 198 14.69 -1.49 7.43
N LEU A 199 13.92 -1.88 6.41
CA LEU A 199 14.33 -1.77 5.00
C LEU A 199 14.28 -0.33 4.49
N THR A 200 13.53 0.56 5.17
CA THR A 200 13.40 1.98 4.79
C THR A 200 14.01 2.85 5.90
N LYS A 201 15.31 2.98 5.87
CA LYS A 201 16.11 3.67 6.89
C LYS A 201 15.54 5.05 7.26
N GLY A 202 15.24 5.25 8.55
CA GLY A 202 14.76 6.52 9.08
C GLY A 202 13.26 6.77 8.91
N LEU A 203 12.51 5.88 8.23
CA LEU A 203 11.06 5.93 8.19
C LEU A 203 10.48 5.48 9.53
N ARG A 204 9.52 6.25 10.07
CA ARG A 204 8.74 5.87 11.25
C ARG A 204 7.40 5.29 10.80
N ILE A 205 7.07 4.10 11.29
CA ILE A 205 5.77 3.45 11.06
C ILE A 205 5.12 3.16 12.41
N VAL A 206 3.88 3.60 12.59
CA VAL A 206 3.09 3.32 13.80
C VAL A 206 1.93 2.41 13.44
N LEU A 207 1.80 1.27 14.15
CA LEU A 207 0.65 0.37 14.03
C LEU A 207 -0.21 0.48 15.28
N THR A 208 -1.49 0.76 15.11
CA THR A 208 -2.47 0.87 16.19
C THR A 208 -3.65 -0.07 15.94
N ASP A 209 -4.09 -0.81 16.97
CA ASP A 209 -5.31 -1.62 16.96
C ASP A 209 -6.33 -1.03 17.93
N LEU A 210 -7.40 -0.46 17.40
CA LEU A 210 -8.48 0.17 18.17
C LEU A 210 -9.53 -0.84 18.66
N ARG A 211 -9.45 -2.10 18.25
CA ARG A 211 -10.41 -3.16 18.65
C ARG A 211 -10.15 -3.65 20.07
N GLU A 212 -8.96 -3.44 20.60
CA GLU A 212 -8.54 -3.89 21.92
C GLU A 212 -8.65 -2.78 22.99
N ASN A 213 -8.93 -3.17 24.22
CA ASN A 213 -8.90 -2.28 25.38
C ASN A 213 -8.03 -2.88 26.49
N PRO A 214 -6.86 -2.29 26.83
CA PRO A 214 -6.34 -1.01 26.27
C PRO A 214 -5.91 -1.13 24.79
N VAL A 215 -5.96 0.00 24.09
CA VAL A 215 -5.50 0.11 22.69
C VAL A 215 -4.08 -0.42 22.55
N ARG A 216 -3.86 -1.26 21.54
CA ARG A 216 -2.56 -1.86 21.28
C ARG A 216 -1.81 -1.04 20.22
N THR A 217 -0.60 -0.56 20.54
CA THR A 217 0.20 0.27 19.65
C THR A 217 1.64 -0.20 19.60
N HIS A 218 2.25 -0.13 18.40
CA HIS A 218 3.70 -0.31 18.19
C HIS A 218 4.25 0.82 17.31
N ASP A 219 5.41 1.31 17.69
CA ASP A 219 6.16 2.35 16.99
C ASP A 219 7.47 1.73 16.48
N PHE A 220 7.67 1.78 15.17
CA PHE A 220 8.86 1.27 14.49
C PHE A 220 9.63 2.44 13.88
N HIS A 221 10.86 2.63 14.33
CA HIS A 221 11.76 3.65 13.79
C HIS A 221 13.21 3.17 13.93
N TYR A 222 13.86 2.88 12.81
CA TYR A 222 15.19 2.29 12.77
C TYR A 222 16.16 3.15 11.95
N ALA A 223 17.02 3.89 12.66
CA ALA A 223 18.01 4.75 12.01
C ALA A 223 19.19 3.97 11.40
N GLY A 224 19.43 2.75 11.87
CA GLY A 224 20.51 1.87 11.39
C GLY A 224 20.17 1.05 10.14
N GLY A 225 18.91 1.06 9.70
CA GLY A 225 18.48 0.34 8.49
C GLY A 225 18.76 -1.16 8.55
N ILE A 226 19.27 -1.74 7.44
CA ILE A 226 19.52 -3.19 7.35
C ILE A 226 20.62 -3.69 8.30
N MET A 227 21.56 -2.85 8.73
CA MET A 227 22.55 -3.24 9.76
C MET A 227 21.87 -3.50 11.10
N GLU A 228 20.95 -2.62 11.49
CA GLU A 228 20.16 -2.78 12.70
C GLU A 228 19.21 -3.98 12.59
N PHE A 229 18.71 -4.26 11.39
CA PHE A 229 17.89 -5.45 11.13
C PHE A 229 18.68 -6.75 11.35
N VAL A 230 19.91 -6.85 10.85
CA VAL A 230 20.78 -8.01 11.12
C VAL A 230 21.03 -8.19 12.61
N THR A 231 21.33 -7.10 13.32
CA THR A 231 21.49 -7.10 14.79
C THR A 231 20.21 -7.60 15.48
N TYR A 232 19.03 -7.13 15.03
CA TYR A 232 17.75 -7.58 15.55
C TYR A 232 17.52 -9.08 15.32
N LEU A 233 17.81 -9.60 14.13
CA LEU A 233 17.67 -11.03 13.78
C LEU A 233 18.59 -11.93 14.60
N ASN A 234 19.75 -11.41 15.01
CA ASN A 234 20.73 -12.13 15.80
C ASN A 234 20.58 -11.94 17.32
N LYS A 235 19.60 -11.15 17.79
CA LYS A 235 19.41 -10.83 19.22
C LYS A 235 19.34 -12.05 20.15
N SER A 236 18.82 -13.18 19.65
CA SER A 236 18.70 -14.45 20.40
C SER A 236 19.71 -15.51 19.97
N LYS A 237 20.74 -15.13 19.20
CA LYS A 237 21.76 -16.04 18.66
C LYS A 237 23.13 -15.58 19.11
N GLU A 238 24.09 -16.51 19.08
CA GLU A 238 25.49 -16.22 19.38
C GLU A 238 26.21 -15.88 18.08
N ALA A 239 26.52 -14.59 17.89
CA ALA A 239 27.26 -14.15 16.73
C ALA A 239 28.73 -14.53 16.83
N LEU A 240 29.35 -15.01 15.74
CA LEU A 240 30.77 -15.40 15.70
C LEU A 240 31.70 -14.19 15.84
N TYR A 241 31.24 -12.98 15.59
CA TYR A 241 31.96 -11.71 15.75
C TYR A 241 30.98 -10.58 16.00
N PRO A 242 31.39 -9.48 16.70
CA PRO A 242 30.47 -8.45 17.16
C PRO A 242 29.98 -7.49 16.04
N GLU A 243 30.79 -7.26 15.01
CA GLU A 243 30.46 -6.30 13.95
C GLU A 243 29.55 -6.90 12.88
N VAL A 244 28.58 -6.12 12.40
CA VAL A 244 27.82 -6.44 11.19
C VAL A 244 28.63 -6.02 9.98
N ILE A 245 28.90 -6.96 9.08
CA ILE A 245 29.54 -6.67 7.80
C ILE A 245 28.53 -5.92 6.95
N TYR A 246 28.92 -4.75 6.44
CA TYR A 246 28.08 -3.89 5.62
C TYR A 246 28.82 -3.40 4.39
N CYS A 247 28.15 -3.43 3.25
CA CYS A 247 28.62 -2.79 2.04
C CYS A 247 27.44 -2.22 1.24
N GLU A 248 27.69 -1.12 0.54
CA GLU A 248 26.76 -0.50 -0.38
C GLU A 248 27.47 -0.09 -1.66
N GLY A 249 26.71 0.00 -2.73
CA GLY A 249 27.24 0.43 -4.02
C GLY A 249 26.17 0.71 -5.04
N SER A 250 26.51 1.51 -6.05
CA SER A 250 25.62 1.80 -7.16
C SER A 250 26.33 1.68 -8.49
N GLY A 251 25.64 1.16 -9.50
CA GLY A 251 26.18 1.03 -10.85
C GLY A 251 25.06 0.71 -11.86
N ASN A 252 25.15 1.25 -13.06
CA ASN A 252 24.16 1.00 -14.14
C ASN A 252 22.69 1.22 -13.74
N GLY A 253 22.42 2.21 -12.87
CA GLY A 253 21.07 2.50 -12.38
C GLY A 253 20.56 1.57 -11.30
N VAL A 254 21.38 0.65 -10.78
CA VAL A 254 21.08 -0.23 -9.65
C VAL A 254 21.81 0.24 -8.41
N TYR A 255 21.11 0.32 -7.28
CA TYR A 255 21.67 0.52 -5.95
C TYR A 255 21.52 -0.77 -5.14
N VAL A 256 22.57 -1.17 -4.44
CA VAL A 256 22.63 -2.40 -3.64
C VAL A 256 23.15 -2.09 -2.26
N GLU A 257 22.47 -2.57 -1.23
CA GLU A 257 22.97 -2.65 0.13
C GLU A 257 23.00 -4.10 0.58
N VAL A 258 24.07 -4.47 1.29
CA VAL A 258 24.20 -5.79 1.89
C VAL A 258 24.66 -5.65 3.33
N ALA A 259 23.98 -6.33 4.25
CA ALA A 259 24.37 -6.46 5.63
C ALA A 259 24.36 -7.95 6.02
N MET A 260 25.39 -8.44 6.70
CA MET A 260 25.48 -9.82 7.13
C MET A 260 26.28 -9.99 8.41
N GLN A 261 25.96 -11.04 9.16
CA GLN A 261 26.69 -11.48 10.35
C GLN A 261 26.49 -12.99 10.51
N HIS A 262 27.54 -13.73 10.73
CA HIS A 262 27.45 -15.17 10.97
C HIS A 262 27.09 -15.48 12.44
N ASN A 263 26.30 -16.55 12.63
CA ASN A 263 25.87 -17.08 13.94
C ASN A 263 25.83 -18.62 13.91
#